data_c45b375716e853fefbee8033cef58acc
#
_entry.id   c45b375716e853fefbee8033cef58acc
#
_cell.length_a   1.000
_cell.length_b   1.000
_cell.length_c   1.000
_cell.angle_alpha   90.00
_cell.angle_beta   90.00
_cell.angle_gamma   90.00
#
_symmetry.space_group_name_H-M   'P 1'
#
loop_
_entity.id
_entity.type
_entity.pdbx_description
1 polymer ?
#
loop_
_entity_poly.entity_id
_entity_poly.type
_entity_poly.pdbx_seq_one_letter_code
_entity_poly.pdbx_strand_id
1 'polypeptide(L)'
;MKKLVAAFLILLFTLPVFADDSISLGTSKSLESKIMAENRPYMVYLPPSYGTSENTYPVIYLLDGDIHRFKGFVGVLESLSTETLGNQVQEAIVIAIPNTNRSRDLTPSSLIEWKFKGRVLERFAQTGNAKKFAKFLENELIPAVDTRYRTSKKRVLVGESFGGLFAANTLIESPSVFTDYLIIDPTSLWDNDYLNRAVNADNKDIKFNSRVYFAFANNSHLGDIGLTNYEWGSAFASSVIDNNDAIAEQQYFENETHGTVAFLAWYNGLKTLMSTTEH
;
A
#
# COMPACT_ATOMS: atom_id res chain seq x y z
N MET A 1 54.50 63.88 -20.20
CA MET A 1 53.82 62.58 -20.55
C MET A 1 52.92 62.26 -19.39
N LYS A 2 51.60 62.56 -19.50
CA LYS A 2 50.59 62.20 -18.50
C LYS A 2 49.97 60.87 -18.84
N LYS A 3 50.10 59.83 -17.97
CA LYS A 3 49.48 58.54 -18.12
C LYS A 3 48.00 58.64 -17.63
N LEU A 4 47.04 58.47 -18.52
CA LEU A 4 45.63 58.28 -18.18
C LEU A 4 45.48 56.84 -17.71
N VAL A 5 45.04 56.67 -16.47
CA VAL A 5 44.56 55.34 -15.95
C VAL A 5 43.06 55.32 -16.13
N ALA A 6 42.58 54.50 -17.06
CA ALA A 6 41.15 54.25 -17.23
C ALA A 6 40.69 53.23 -16.19
N ALA A 7 39.85 53.68 -15.25
CA ALA A 7 39.18 52.77 -14.31
C ALA A 7 37.96 52.15 -15.01
N PHE A 8 37.99 50.84 -15.18
CA PHE A 8 36.87 50.04 -15.72
C PHE A 8 35.92 49.70 -14.56
N LEU A 9 34.77 50.36 -14.50
CA LEU A 9 33.72 50.09 -13.51
C LEU A 9 32.92 48.87 -13.99
N ILE A 10 33.14 47.69 -13.38
CA ILE A 10 32.32 46.50 -13.65
C ILE A 10 31.02 46.65 -12.87
N LEU A 11 29.95 46.99 -13.56
CA LEU A 11 28.58 46.98 -13.02
C LEU A 11 28.11 45.53 -12.92
N LEU A 12 28.15 44.93 -11.72
CA LEU A 12 27.54 43.65 -11.42
C LEU A 12 26.00 43.80 -11.39
N PHE A 13 25.34 43.45 -12.47
CA PHE A 13 23.90 43.25 -12.47
C PHE A 13 23.57 41.99 -11.71
N THR A 14 23.12 42.13 -10.47
CA THR A 14 22.47 41.04 -9.74
C THR A 14 21.06 40.92 -10.29
N LEU A 15 20.82 39.92 -11.18
CA LEU A 15 19.49 39.52 -11.56
C LEU A 15 18.79 38.90 -10.32
N PRO A 16 17.55 39.29 -10.00
CA PRO A 16 16.82 38.63 -8.94
C PRO A 16 16.65 37.15 -9.34
N VAL A 17 17.26 36.26 -8.59
CA VAL A 17 16.96 34.81 -8.67
C VAL A 17 15.62 34.65 -7.99
N PHE A 18 14.56 34.47 -8.77
CA PHE A 18 13.29 33.96 -8.25
C PHE A 18 13.53 32.50 -7.88
N ALA A 19 13.68 32.23 -6.60
CA ALA A 19 13.64 30.86 -6.11
C ALA A 19 12.19 30.39 -6.22
N ASP A 20 11.92 29.44 -7.10
CA ASP A 20 10.64 28.74 -7.12
C ASP A 20 10.53 27.91 -5.84
N ASP A 21 9.53 28.18 -5.01
CA ASP A 21 9.23 27.35 -3.85
C ASP A 21 8.73 25.99 -4.30
N SER A 22 9.52 24.95 -4.07
CA SER A 22 9.12 23.58 -4.41
C SER A 22 8.15 23.02 -3.36
N ILE A 23 6.99 22.50 -3.78
CA ILE A 23 6.08 21.73 -2.93
C ILE A 23 6.60 20.30 -2.90
N SER A 24 7.09 19.84 -1.75
CA SER A 24 7.58 18.47 -1.56
C SER A 24 6.55 17.63 -0.81
N LEU A 25 6.13 16.51 -1.38
CA LEU A 25 5.26 15.54 -0.71
C LEU A 25 6.05 14.49 0.08
N GLY A 26 7.27 14.17 -0.35
CA GLY A 26 8.07 13.10 0.24
C GLY A 26 9.39 12.89 -0.47
N THR A 27 10.09 11.81 -0.15
CA THR A 27 11.40 11.49 -0.70
C THR A 27 11.43 10.13 -1.38
N SER A 28 12.09 10.04 -2.54
CA SER A 28 12.38 8.76 -3.20
C SER A 28 13.64 8.15 -2.60
N LYS A 29 13.59 6.85 -2.35
CA LYS A 29 14.66 6.02 -1.77
C LYS A 29 14.81 4.74 -2.58
N SER A 30 15.87 4.01 -2.28
CA SER A 30 16.15 2.73 -2.91
C SER A 30 16.88 1.83 -1.92
N LEU A 31 16.55 0.56 -1.93
CA LEU A 31 17.18 -0.48 -1.13
C LEU A 31 17.68 -1.60 -2.05
N GLU A 32 18.96 -1.90 -1.98
CA GLU A 32 19.50 -3.08 -2.65
C GLU A 32 19.11 -4.33 -1.88
N SER A 33 18.19 -5.10 -2.45
CA SER A 33 17.67 -6.29 -1.81
C SER A 33 18.51 -7.52 -2.15
N LYS A 34 19.04 -8.16 -1.11
CA LYS A 34 19.69 -9.47 -1.26
C LYS A 34 18.68 -10.59 -1.52
N ILE A 35 17.49 -10.47 -0.88
CA ILE A 35 16.40 -11.44 -1.03
C ILE A 35 15.87 -11.40 -2.46
N MET A 36 15.55 -10.23 -2.99
CA MET A 36 15.02 -10.10 -4.34
C MET A 36 16.12 -10.15 -5.42
N ALA A 37 17.38 -9.91 -5.04
CA ALA A 37 18.56 -9.78 -5.92
C ALA A 37 18.39 -8.65 -6.96
N GLU A 38 17.80 -7.54 -6.52
CA GLU A 38 17.56 -6.35 -7.33
C GLU A 38 17.41 -5.10 -6.47
N ASN A 39 17.56 -3.94 -7.10
CA ASN A 39 17.34 -2.67 -6.43
C ASN A 39 15.82 -2.39 -6.34
N ARG A 40 15.34 -2.12 -5.11
CA ARG A 40 13.92 -1.91 -4.81
C ARG A 40 13.68 -0.44 -4.47
N PRO A 41 13.04 0.32 -5.36
CA PRO A 41 12.65 1.68 -5.06
C PRO A 41 11.50 1.73 -4.05
N TYR A 42 11.46 2.79 -3.25
CA TYR A 42 10.32 3.14 -2.41
C TYR A 42 10.26 4.65 -2.19
N MET A 43 9.09 5.17 -1.88
CA MET A 43 8.89 6.57 -1.53
C MET A 43 8.46 6.68 -0.08
N VAL A 44 8.89 7.74 0.58
CA VAL A 44 8.62 8.00 2.00
C VAL A 44 7.93 9.34 2.15
N TYR A 45 6.78 9.33 2.80
CA TYR A 45 6.12 10.49 3.35
C TYR A 45 6.28 10.49 4.87
N LEU A 46 6.59 11.64 5.42
CA LEU A 46 6.62 11.88 6.87
C LEU A 46 5.50 12.87 7.23
N PRO A 47 4.73 12.60 8.30
CA PRO A 47 3.61 13.46 8.67
C PRO A 47 4.08 14.84 9.15
N PRO A 48 3.21 15.87 9.11
CA PRO A 48 3.60 17.26 9.44
C PRO A 48 4.25 17.40 10.81
N SER A 49 3.79 16.68 11.82
CA SER A 49 4.37 16.75 13.18
C SER A 49 5.74 16.08 13.31
N TYR A 50 6.19 15.31 12.29
CA TYR A 50 7.44 14.55 12.38
C TYR A 50 8.68 15.41 12.64
N GLY A 51 8.71 16.64 12.11
CA GLY A 51 9.81 17.58 12.31
C GLY A 51 9.77 18.36 13.63
N THR A 52 8.64 18.34 14.33
CA THR A 52 8.38 19.19 15.52
C THR A 52 8.10 18.40 16.79
N SER A 53 7.98 17.08 16.70
CA SER A 53 7.75 16.20 17.85
C SER A 53 8.77 15.06 17.91
N GLU A 54 8.89 14.42 19.07
CA GLU A 54 9.68 13.19 19.30
C GLU A 54 8.82 11.93 19.27
N ASN A 55 7.58 12.03 18.80
CA ASN A 55 6.64 10.91 18.74
C ASN A 55 7.13 9.81 17.79
N THR A 56 6.68 8.59 18.07
CA THR A 56 6.76 7.46 17.13
C THR A 56 5.46 7.33 16.35
N TYR A 57 5.55 6.91 15.10
CA TYR A 57 4.43 6.90 14.17
C TYR A 57 4.11 5.50 13.65
N PRO A 58 2.83 5.15 13.48
CA PRO A 58 2.43 4.00 12.66
C PRO A 58 3.05 4.09 11.26
N VAL A 59 3.30 2.93 10.64
CA VAL A 59 3.83 2.88 9.28
C VAL A 59 2.83 2.20 8.35
N ILE A 60 2.49 2.87 7.27
CA ILE A 60 1.62 2.34 6.22
C ILE A 60 2.48 1.95 5.03
N TYR A 61 2.43 0.66 4.67
CA TYR A 61 3.10 0.11 3.49
C TYR A 61 2.08 0.02 2.36
N LEU A 62 2.20 0.93 1.38
CA LEU A 62 1.30 1.06 0.24
C LEU A 62 1.88 0.30 -0.96
N LEU A 63 1.27 -0.81 -1.33
CA LEU A 63 1.59 -1.56 -2.54
C LEU A 63 1.10 -0.84 -3.79
N ASP A 64 1.64 -1.20 -4.96
CA ASP A 64 1.39 -0.49 -6.22
C ASP A 64 1.63 1.03 -6.08
N GLY A 65 2.55 1.39 -5.18
CA GLY A 65 2.81 2.74 -4.73
C GLY A 65 3.58 3.59 -5.72
N ASP A 66 3.08 3.74 -6.95
CA ASP A 66 3.60 4.73 -7.90
C ASP A 66 3.31 6.17 -7.44
N ILE A 67 3.89 7.15 -8.13
CA ILE A 67 3.78 8.55 -7.74
C ILE A 67 2.33 9.06 -7.70
N HIS A 68 1.43 8.52 -8.53
CA HIS A 68 0.03 8.97 -8.58
C HIS A 68 -0.73 8.43 -7.37
N ARG A 69 -0.58 7.13 -7.08
CA ARG A 69 -1.18 6.50 -5.89
C ARG A 69 -0.61 7.08 -4.60
N PHE A 70 0.71 7.30 -4.55
CA PHE A 70 1.35 7.92 -3.40
C PHE A 70 0.77 9.30 -3.07
N LYS A 71 0.63 10.18 -4.08
CA LYS A 71 0.00 11.50 -3.91
C LYS A 71 -1.44 11.42 -3.42
N GLY A 72 -2.24 10.55 -4.06
CA GLY A 72 -3.64 10.36 -3.70
C GLY A 72 -3.82 9.84 -2.29
N PHE A 73 -3.04 8.81 -1.92
CA PHE A 73 -3.10 8.20 -0.60
C PHE A 73 -2.69 9.17 0.51
N VAL A 74 -1.58 9.90 0.33
CA VAL A 74 -1.12 10.91 1.30
C VAL A 74 -2.16 12.02 1.44
N GLY A 75 -2.78 12.48 0.35
CA GLY A 75 -3.83 13.49 0.42
C GLY A 75 -5.05 13.05 1.24
N VAL A 76 -5.48 11.79 1.11
CA VAL A 76 -6.55 11.21 1.93
C VAL A 76 -6.11 11.12 3.39
N LEU A 77 -4.90 10.61 3.66
CA LEU A 77 -4.38 10.48 5.02
C LEU A 77 -4.29 11.85 5.72
N GLU A 78 -3.68 12.85 5.07
CA GLU A 78 -3.57 14.20 5.64
C GLU A 78 -4.93 14.84 5.91
N SER A 79 -5.90 14.66 5.00
CA SER A 79 -7.26 15.18 5.19
C SER A 79 -7.96 14.60 6.43
N LEU A 80 -7.61 13.37 6.81
CA LEU A 80 -8.18 12.68 7.97
C LEU A 80 -7.39 12.93 9.26
N SER A 81 -6.06 13.12 9.19
CA SER A 81 -5.18 13.21 10.36
C SER A 81 -4.88 14.62 10.83
N THR A 82 -5.09 15.64 9.99
CA THR A 82 -4.80 17.03 10.35
C THR A 82 -5.80 17.58 11.36
N GLU A 83 -5.33 18.17 12.45
CA GLU A 83 -6.16 18.73 13.53
C GLU A 83 -7.24 19.71 13.03
N THR A 84 -6.90 20.53 12.04
CA THR A 84 -7.82 21.54 11.50
C THR A 84 -8.90 20.97 10.59
N LEU A 85 -8.74 19.76 10.07
CA LEU A 85 -9.66 19.16 9.10
C LEU A 85 -10.48 18.01 9.67
N GLY A 86 -10.05 17.33 10.71
CA GLY A 86 -10.84 16.22 11.21
C GLY A 86 -10.28 15.48 12.41
N ASN A 87 -8.97 15.31 12.49
CA ASN A 87 -8.29 14.54 13.54
C ASN A 87 -8.97 13.19 13.84
N GLN A 88 -9.42 12.50 12.78
CA GLN A 88 -10.15 11.24 12.90
C GLN A 88 -9.22 10.04 12.92
N VAL A 89 -8.01 10.19 12.36
CA VAL A 89 -7.00 9.12 12.28
C VAL A 89 -5.66 9.61 12.79
N GLN A 90 -4.83 8.68 13.25
CA GLN A 90 -3.47 8.97 13.67
C GLN A 90 -2.62 9.39 12.46
N GLU A 91 -1.74 10.38 12.66
CA GLU A 91 -0.67 10.64 11.71
C GLU A 91 0.21 9.40 11.52
N ALA A 92 0.67 9.17 10.30
CA ALA A 92 1.48 8.01 9.97
C ALA A 92 2.57 8.31 8.94
N ILE A 93 3.64 7.53 8.99
CA ILE A 93 4.64 7.45 7.92
C ILE A 93 4.05 6.59 6.80
N VAL A 94 4.19 7.02 5.54
CA VAL A 94 3.80 6.19 4.39
C VAL A 94 5.04 5.73 3.64
N ILE A 95 5.15 4.43 3.43
CA ILE A 95 6.16 3.78 2.59
C ILE A 95 5.44 3.26 1.35
N ALA A 96 5.51 4.00 0.25
CA ALA A 96 4.93 3.58 -1.01
C ALA A 96 5.93 2.75 -1.81
N ILE A 97 5.50 1.58 -2.26
CA ILE A 97 6.35 0.56 -2.89
C ILE A 97 5.90 0.38 -4.35
N PRO A 98 6.58 1.02 -5.31
CA PRO A 98 6.31 0.80 -6.72
C PRO A 98 6.76 -0.59 -7.16
N ASN A 99 6.14 -1.08 -8.22
CA ASN A 99 6.46 -2.40 -8.75
C ASN A 99 7.75 -2.40 -9.57
N THR A 100 8.56 -3.46 -9.44
CA THR A 100 9.61 -3.83 -10.38
C THR A 100 9.13 -4.95 -11.31
N ASN A 101 8.40 -5.92 -10.75
CA ASN A 101 7.68 -6.94 -11.50
C ASN A 101 6.42 -7.34 -10.73
N ARG A 102 5.28 -6.71 -11.08
CA ARG A 102 4.03 -6.80 -10.34
C ARG A 102 3.49 -8.22 -10.21
N SER A 103 3.35 -8.92 -11.34
CA SER A 103 2.79 -10.27 -11.35
C SER A 103 3.68 -11.29 -10.64
N ARG A 104 5.01 -11.15 -10.77
CA ARG A 104 5.97 -11.98 -10.04
C ARG A 104 5.81 -11.81 -8.52
N ASP A 105 5.80 -10.55 -8.05
CA ASP A 105 5.94 -10.23 -6.62
C ASP A 105 4.63 -10.38 -5.84
N LEU A 106 3.49 -10.11 -6.49
CA LEU A 106 2.20 -10.01 -5.78
C LEU A 106 1.32 -11.26 -5.89
N THR A 107 1.74 -12.29 -6.63
CA THR A 107 0.92 -13.51 -6.79
C THR A 107 1.50 -14.69 -6.00
N PRO A 108 0.62 -15.47 -5.30
CA PRO A 108 1.08 -16.54 -4.40
C PRO A 108 1.47 -17.83 -5.10
N SER A 109 0.86 -18.14 -6.25
CA SER A 109 1.12 -19.37 -7.03
C SER A 109 1.62 -19.04 -8.43
N SER A 110 2.39 -19.97 -9.02
CA SER A 110 2.98 -19.78 -10.36
C SER A 110 2.00 -20.19 -11.45
N LEU A 111 1.56 -19.23 -12.25
CA LEU A 111 0.71 -19.41 -13.42
C LEU A 111 1.34 -18.76 -14.64
N ILE A 112 1.48 -19.50 -15.74
CA ILE A 112 1.86 -18.91 -17.05
C ILE A 112 0.61 -18.32 -17.73
N GLU A 113 -0.54 -18.99 -17.59
CA GLU A 113 -1.82 -18.54 -18.11
C GLU A 113 -2.83 -18.45 -16.98
N TRP A 114 -3.40 -17.27 -16.76
CA TRP A 114 -4.54 -17.11 -15.87
C TRP A 114 -5.81 -17.36 -16.67
N LYS A 115 -6.59 -18.33 -16.23
CA LYS A 115 -7.80 -18.77 -16.91
C LYS A 115 -9.04 -18.65 -16.01
N PHE A 116 -10.15 -18.31 -16.63
CA PHE A 116 -11.45 -18.36 -15.98
C PHE A 116 -12.46 -19.04 -16.92
N LYS A 117 -13.15 -20.09 -16.45
CA LYS A 117 -14.10 -20.89 -17.25
C LYS A 117 -13.51 -21.33 -18.60
N GLY A 118 -12.26 -21.75 -18.62
CA GLY A 118 -11.53 -22.18 -19.83
C GLY A 118 -11.02 -21.08 -20.75
N ARG A 119 -11.39 -19.81 -20.51
CA ARG A 119 -10.91 -18.66 -21.26
C ARG A 119 -9.62 -18.11 -20.63
N VAL A 120 -8.58 -17.91 -21.44
CA VAL A 120 -7.37 -17.20 -20.99
C VAL A 120 -7.69 -15.73 -20.80
N LEU A 121 -7.52 -15.22 -19.58
CA LEU A 121 -7.66 -13.81 -19.25
C LEU A 121 -6.36 -13.07 -19.51
N GLU A 122 -5.24 -13.63 -19.07
CA GLU A 122 -3.92 -13.02 -19.22
C GLU A 122 -2.82 -14.08 -19.28
N ARG A 123 -1.67 -13.74 -19.87
CA ARG A 123 -0.43 -14.52 -19.88
C ARG A 123 0.69 -13.75 -19.20
N PHE A 124 1.44 -14.45 -18.37
CA PHE A 124 2.51 -13.86 -17.57
C PHE A 124 3.86 -14.48 -17.90
N ALA A 125 4.90 -13.66 -17.90
CA ALA A 125 6.27 -14.16 -17.96
C ALA A 125 6.74 -14.76 -16.63
N GLN A 126 6.29 -14.16 -15.51
CA GLN A 126 6.66 -14.58 -14.15
C GLN A 126 5.53 -14.30 -13.18
N THR A 127 5.24 -15.28 -12.31
CA THR A 127 4.27 -15.19 -11.19
C THR A 127 4.77 -16.06 -10.03
N GLY A 128 4.09 -16.01 -8.87
CA GLY A 128 4.26 -17.00 -7.79
C GLY A 128 5.37 -16.70 -6.80
N ASN A 129 5.89 -15.48 -6.71
CA ASN A 129 6.96 -15.13 -5.77
C ASN A 129 6.48 -14.30 -4.57
N ALA A 130 5.18 -14.26 -4.26
CA ALA A 130 4.64 -13.49 -3.13
C ALA A 130 5.35 -13.82 -1.81
N LYS A 131 5.64 -15.09 -1.54
CA LYS A 131 6.40 -15.51 -0.35
C LYS A 131 7.81 -14.90 -0.28
N LYS A 132 8.49 -14.78 -1.42
CA LYS A 132 9.81 -14.16 -1.48
C LYS A 132 9.72 -12.65 -1.26
N PHE A 133 8.71 -12.01 -1.83
CA PHE A 133 8.46 -10.58 -1.65
C PHE A 133 8.04 -10.26 -0.20
N ALA A 134 7.20 -11.09 0.44
CA ALA A 134 6.87 -10.95 1.86
C ALA A 134 8.13 -11.02 2.74
N LYS A 135 9.05 -11.96 2.48
CA LYS A 135 10.34 -12.03 3.17
C LYS A 135 11.21 -10.79 2.97
N PHE A 136 11.20 -10.20 1.77
CA PHE A 136 11.88 -8.93 1.52
C PHE A 136 11.28 -7.81 2.40
N LEU A 137 9.96 -7.70 2.45
CA LEU A 137 9.30 -6.71 3.31
C LEU A 137 9.68 -6.92 4.78
N GLU A 138 9.56 -8.14 5.28
CA GLU A 138 9.80 -8.50 6.68
C GLU A 138 11.26 -8.34 7.11
N ASN A 139 12.21 -8.81 6.29
CA ASN A 139 13.59 -8.97 6.71
C ASN A 139 14.54 -7.88 6.18
N GLU A 140 14.11 -7.08 5.21
CA GLU A 140 14.94 -6.02 4.63
C GLU A 140 14.29 -4.65 4.69
N LEU A 141 13.09 -4.45 4.11
CA LEU A 141 12.49 -3.12 4.01
C LEU A 141 11.99 -2.60 5.38
N ILE A 142 11.23 -3.39 6.13
CA ILE A 142 10.73 -3.01 7.45
C ILE A 142 11.88 -2.66 8.40
N PRO A 143 12.93 -3.50 8.56
CA PRO A 143 14.07 -3.15 9.41
C PRO A 143 14.82 -1.89 8.95
N ALA A 144 14.96 -1.66 7.65
CA ALA A 144 15.59 -0.46 7.12
C ALA A 144 14.77 0.81 7.44
N VAL A 145 13.44 0.72 7.38
CA VAL A 145 12.52 1.80 7.76
C VAL A 145 12.58 2.06 9.27
N ASP A 146 12.48 1.01 10.09
CA ASP A 146 12.51 1.12 11.55
C ASP A 146 13.84 1.69 12.08
N THR A 147 14.95 1.39 11.41
CA THR A 147 16.28 1.94 11.76
C THR A 147 16.38 3.43 11.42
N ARG A 148 15.67 3.88 10.38
CA ARG A 148 15.84 5.23 9.84
C ARG A 148 14.83 6.23 10.36
N TYR A 149 13.65 5.77 10.77
CA TYR A 149 12.53 6.63 11.16
C TYR A 149 12.00 6.25 12.54
N ARG A 150 11.35 7.20 13.21
CA ARG A 150 10.67 6.99 14.49
C ARG A 150 9.34 6.25 14.27
N THR A 151 9.43 4.94 14.14
CA THR A 151 8.29 4.06 13.90
C THR A 151 7.71 3.51 15.20
N SER A 152 6.41 3.30 15.25
CA SER A 152 5.74 2.50 16.27
C SER A 152 5.67 1.03 15.81
N LYS A 153 5.09 0.16 16.66
CA LYS A 153 4.88 -1.24 16.29
C LYS A 153 3.71 -1.44 15.33
N LYS A 154 2.85 -0.43 15.15
CA LYS A 154 1.70 -0.50 14.27
C LYS A 154 2.14 -0.40 12.81
N ARG A 155 1.82 -1.45 12.04
CA ARG A 155 2.15 -1.57 10.62
C ARG A 155 0.91 -1.94 9.84
N VAL A 156 0.54 -1.10 8.87
CA VAL A 156 -0.62 -1.30 8.00
C VAL A 156 -0.14 -1.69 6.61
N LEU A 157 -0.64 -2.81 6.08
CA LEU A 157 -0.42 -3.18 4.68
C LEU A 157 -1.64 -2.79 3.85
N VAL A 158 -1.42 -2.01 2.80
CA VAL A 158 -2.48 -1.54 1.89
C VAL A 158 -2.25 -2.11 0.50
N GLY A 159 -3.22 -2.83 -0.04
CA GLY A 159 -3.13 -3.39 -1.39
C GLY A 159 -4.47 -3.47 -2.10
N GLU A 160 -4.44 -3.29 -3.42
CA GLU A 160 -5.59 -3.39 -4.32
C GLU A 160 -5.31 -4.40 -5.43
N SER A 161 -6.34 -5.11 -5.91
CA SER A 161 -6.19 -6.06 -7.02
C SER A 161 -5.17 -7.17 -6.70
N PHE A 162 -4.08 -7.32 -7.46
CA PHE A 162 -2.96 -8.20 -7.08
C PHE A 162 -2.29 -7.76 -5.78
N GLY A 163 -2.24 -6.46 -5.47
CA GLY A 163 -1.80 -5.97 -4.17
C GLY A 163 -2.74 -6.42 -3.04
N GLY A 164 -4.06 -6.44 -3.30
CA GLY A 164 -5.07 -6.98 -2.39
C GLY A 164 -4.93 -8.51 -2.21
N LEU A 165 -4.67 -9.24 -3.30
CA LEU A 165 -4.36 -10.67 -3.25
C LEU A 165 -3.10 -10.94 -2.41
N PHE A 166 -2.05 -10.16 -2.60
CA PHE A 166 -0.82 -10.26 -1.81
C PHE A 166 -1.07 -9.98 -0.33
N ALA A 167 -1.82 -8.92 -0.01
CA ALA A 167 -2.13 -8.55 1.37
C ALA A 167 -2.96 -9.65 2.06
N ALA A 168 -3.97 -10.20 1.38
CA ALA A 168 -4.77 -11.33 1.85
C ALA A 168 -3.92 -12.59 2.06
N ASN A 169 -3.04 -12.92 1.12
CA ASN A 169 -2.12 -14.05 1.26
C ASN A 169 -1.11 -13.85 2.42
N THR A 170 -0.64 -12.61 2.62
CA THR A 170 0.28 -12.31 3.74
C THR A 170 -0.43 -12.44 5.08
N LEU A 171 -1.70 -12.06 5.18
CA LEU A 171 -2.53 -12.28 6.38
C LEU A 171 -2.64 -13.78 6.73
N ILE A 172 -2.72 -14.68 5.72
CA ILE A 172 -2.78 -16.14 5.94
C ILE A 172 -1.40 -16.70 6.32
N GLU A 173 -0.37 -16.36 5.53
CA GLU A 173 0.94 -17.04 5.58
C GLU A 173 1.90 -16.43 6.61
N SER A 174 1.75 -15.15 6.93
CA SER A 174 2.66 -14.38 7.78
C SER A 174 1.92 -13.30 8.59
N PRO A 175 0.92 -13.69 9.41
CA PRO A 175 0.01 -12.74 10.07
C PRO A 175 0.70 -11.80 11.08
N SER A 176 1.90 -12.14 11.56
CA SER A 176 2.65 -11.32 12.52
C SER A 176 3.45 -10.17 11.91
N VAL A 177 3.59 -10.11 10.58
CA VAL A 177 4.41 -9.08 9.91
C VAL A 177 3.73 -7.72 9.96
N PHE A 178 2.41 -7.70 9.78
CA PHE A 178 1.60 -6.49 9.84
C PHE A 178 0.52 -6.64 10.92
N THR A 179 0.21 -5.53 11.59
CA THR A 179 -0.84 -5.48 12.61
C THR A 179 -2.22 -5.23 12.01
N ASP A 180 -2.25 -4.54 10.85
CA ASP A 180 -3.47 -4.09 10.21
C ASP A 180 -3.38 -4.28 8.68
N TYR A 181 -4.52 -4.58 8.06
CA TYR A 181 -4.62 -4.81 6.62
C TYR A 181 -5.78 -4.03 6.00
N LEU A 182 -5.50 -3.29 4.94
CA LEU A 182 -6.50 -2.68 4.07
C LEU A 182 -6.45 -3.42 2.72
N ILE A 183 -7.41 -4.31 2.51
CA ILE A 183 -7.49 -5.23 1.37
C ILE A 183 -8.59 -4.73 0.44
N ILE A 184 -8.19 -4.21 -0.74
CA ILE A 184 -9.11 -3.54 -1.66
C ILE A 184 -9.28 -4.37 -2.90
N ASP A 185 -10.51 -4.78 -3.17
CA ASP A 185 -10.98 -5.51 -4.35
C ASP A 185 -9.96 -6.54 -4.85
N PRO A 186 -9.57 -7.49 -3.97
CA PRO A 186 -8.51 -8.44 -4.24
C PRO A 186 -8.83 -9.28 -5.47
N THR A 187 -7.80 -9.69 -6.22
CA THR A 187 -7.96 -10.61 -7.34
C THR A 187 -8.26 -12.04 -6.84
N SER A 188 -9.48 -12.24 -6.35
CA SER A 188 -9.93 -13.50 -5.74
C SER A 188 -10.08 -14.64 -6.74
N LEU A 189 -10.21 -14.31 -8.04
CA LEU A 189 -10.21 -15.29 -9.13
C LEU A 189 -8.84 -15.95 -9.37
N TRP A 190 -7.77 -15.47 -8.71
CA TRP A 190 -6.43 -16.01 -8.92
C TRP A 190 -6.39 -17.51 -8.61
N ASP A 191 -5.78 -18.26 -9.54
CA ASP A 191 -5.53 -19.70 -9.40
C ASP A 191 -6.75 -20.48 -8.90
N ASN A 192 -7.91 -20.20 -9.49
CA ASN A 192 -9.16 -20.88 -9.17
C ASN A 192 -9.48 -20.87 -7.67
N ASP A 193 -9.72 -19.68 -7.14
CA ASP A 193 -10.10 -19.46 -5.73
C ASP A 193 -8.99 -19.80 -4.73
N TYR A 194 -7.78 -19.33 -5.01
CA TYR A 194 -6.62 -19.58 -4.16
C TYR A 194 -6.85 -19.19 -2.69
N LEU A 195 -7.43 -18.01 -2.42
CA LEU A 195 -7.58 -17.49 -1.05
C LEU A 195 -8.47 -18.39 -0.19
N ASN A 196 -9.64 -18.80 -0.70
CA ASN A 196 -10.54 -19.68 0.05
C ASN A 196 -9.96 -21.08 0.23
N ARG A 197 -9.21 -21.59 -0.76
CA ARG A 197 -8.49 -22.87 -0.61
C ARG A 197 -7.37 -22.76 0.42
N ALA A 198 -6.64 -21.65 0.47
CA ALA A 198 -5.53 -21.45 1.38
C ALA A 198 -5.99 -21.29 2.85
N VAL A 199 -7.06 -20.53 3.10
CA VAL A 199 -7.59 -20.33 4.45
C VAL A 199 -8.23 -21.61 5.02
N ASN A 200 -8.78 -22.49 4.16
CA ASN A 200 -9.40 -23.75 4.53
C ASN A 200 -8.43 -24.96 4.42
N ALA A 201 -7.16 -24.75 4.08
CA ALA A 201 -6.21 -25.83 3.93
C ALA A 201 -5.94 -26.54 5.27
N ASP A 202 -5.87 -27.87 5.23
CA ASP A 202 -5.46 -28.72 6.35
C ASP A 202 -6.36 -28.70 7.60
N ASN A 203 -7.62 -28.30 7.52
CA ASN A 203 -8.53 -28.16 8.67
C ASN A 203 -7.90 -27.38 9.83
N LYS A 204 -7.03 -26.43 9.54
CA LYS A 204 -6.46 -25.55 10.55
C LYS A 204 -7.51 -24.53 10.94
N ASP A 205 -7.85 -24.49 12.21
CA ASP A 205 -8.55 -23.37 12.82
C ASP A 205 -7.59 -22.17 12.84
N ILE A 206 -7.44 -21.50 11.69
CA ILE A 206 -6.64 -20.28 11.59
C ILE A 206 -7.36 -19.20 12.40
N LYS A 207 -6.73 -18.75 13.47
CA LYS A 207 -7.19 -17.58 14.22
C LYS A 207 -6.39 -16.37 13.79
N PHE A 208 -7.10 -15.32 13.43
CA PHE A 208 -6.52 -14.03 13.09
C PHE A 208 -6.56 -13.11 14.31
N ASN A 209 -5.60 -12.23 14.43
CA ASN A 209 -5.54 -11.20 15.47
C ASN A 209 -5.02 -9.88 14.87
N SER A 210 -5.34 -9.66 13.62
CA SER A 210 -5.02 -8.43 12.89
C SER A 210 -6.28 -7.64 12.63
N ARG A 211 -6.20 -6.32 12.65
CA ARG A 211 -7.33 -5.48 12.23
C ARG A 211 -7.40 -5.49 10.71
N VAL A 212 -8.56 -5.80 10.16
CA VAL A 212 -8.71 -5.98 8.71
C VAL A 212 -9.92 -5.21 8.20
N TYR A 213 -9.70 -4.42 7.15
CA TYR A 213 -10.78 -3.79 6.40
C TYR A 213 -10.76 -4.29 4.96
N PHE A 214 -11.85 -4.92 4.54
CA PHE A 214 -12.06 -5.35 3.17
C PHE A 214 -12.95 -4.34 2.44
N ALA A 215 -12.53 -3.92 1.25
CA ALA A 215 -13.31 -3.09 0.36
C ALA A 215 -13.55 -3.83 -0.95
N PHE A 216 -14.80 -3.88 -1.41
CA PHE A 216 -15.17 -4.53 -2.66
C PHE A 216 -15.89 -3.55 -3.59
N ALA A 217 -15.52 -3.59 -4.87
CA ALA A 217 -16.13 -2.77 -5.90
C ALA A 217 -17.28 -3.50 -6.62
N ASN A 218 -18.20 -2.74 -7.22
CA ASN A 218 -19.20 -3.26 -8.12
C ASN A 218 -18.61 -3.48 -9.52
N ASN A 219 -18.19 -4.70 -9.78
CA ASN A 219 -17.61 -5.12 -11.06
C ASN A 219 -18.61 -5.87 -11.96
N SER A 220 -19.93 -5.71 -11.74
CA SER A 220 -20.97 -6.39 -12.51
C SER A 220 -20.91 -6.14 -14.02
N HIS A 221 -20.36 -5.00 -14.44
CA HIS A 221 -20.10 -4.67 -15.85
C HIS A 221 -19.12 -5.65 -16.55
N LEU A 222 -18.31 -6.38 -15.77
CA LEU A 222 -17.42 -7.44 -16.26
C LEU A 222 -18.11 -8.81 -16.37
N GLY A 223 -19.43 -8.88 -16.12
CA GLY A 223 -20.20 -10.11 -16.14
C GLY A 223 -19.70 -11.13 -15.11
N ASP A 224 -19.65 -12.40 -15.50
CA ASP A 224 -19.27 -13.52 -14.60
C ASP A 224 -17.92 -13.32 -13.92
N ILE A 225 -16.97 -12.67 -14.58
CA ILE A 225 -15.64 -12.39 -14.01
C ILE A 225 -15.77 -11.51 -12.77
N GLY A 226 -16.48 -10.38 -12.90
CA GLY A 226 -16.67 -9.44 -11.80
C GLY A 226 -17.51 -10.02 -10.67
N LEU A 227 -18.59 -10.71 -11.00
CA LEU A 227 -19.47 -11.33 -10.03
C LEU A 227 -18.76 -12.43 -9.22
N THR A 228 -18.05 -13.32 -9.90
CA THR A 228 -17.31 -14.41 -9.22
C THR A 228 -16.12 -13.86 -8.40
N ASN A 229 -15.44 -12.80 -8.89
CA ASN A 229 -14.37 -12.17 -8.11
C ASN A 229 -14.89 -11.63 -6.78
N TYR A 230 -16.03 -10.97 -6.80
CA TYR A 230 -16.70 -10.48 -5.59
C TYR A 230 -17.18 -11.63 -4.70
N GLU A 231 -17.85 -12.63 -5.25
CA GLU A 231 -18.37 -13.78 -4.50
C GLU A 231 -17.25 -14.50 -3.73
N TRP A 232 -16.15 -14.82 -4.39
CA TRP A 232 -15.03 -15.51 -3.76
C TRP A 232 -14.26 -14.60 -2.79
N GLY A 233 -14.11 -13.32 -3.12
CA GLY A 233 -13.48 -12.35 -2.24
C GLY A 233 -14.28 -12.11 -0.97
N SER A 234 -15.60 -11.96 -1.08
CA SER A 234 -16.49 -11.77 0.06
C SER A 234 -16.58 -13.02 0.94
N ALA A 235 -16.55 -14.23 0.34
CA ALA A 235 -16.51 -15.49 1.09
C ALA A 235 -15.20 -15.60 1.91
N PHE A 236 -14.06 -15.26 1.31
CA PHE A 236 -12.79 -15.17 2.02
C PHE A 236 -12.82 -14.15 3.16
N ALA A 237 -13.34 -12.95 2.90
CA ALA A 237 -13.47 -11.91 3.93
C ALA A 237 -14.35 -12.38 5.10
N SER A 238 -15.48 -13.04 4.82
CA SER A 238 -16.36 -13.61 5.85
C SER A 238 -15.61 -14.65 6.69
N SER A 239 -14.84 -15.54 6.06
CA SER A 239 -14.02 -16.53 6.79
C SER A 239 -13.00 -15.88 7.71
N VAL A 240 -12.38 -14.74 7.28
CA VAL A 240 -11.47 -13.97 8.14
C VAL A 240 -12.21 -13.31 9.29
N ILE A 241 -13.36 -12.68 9.02
CA ILE A 241 -14.16 -11.98 10.03
C ILE A 241 -14.64 -12.96 11.12
N ASP A 242 -15.16 -14.11 10.72
CA ASP A 242 -15.69 -15.12 11.64
C ASP A 242 -14.60 -15.77 12.53
N ASN A 243 -13.34 -15.71 12.10
CA ASN A 243 -12.19 -16.30 12.80
C ASN A 243 -11.19 -15.26 13.31
N ASN A 244 -11.60 -14.01 13.52
CA ASN A 244 -10.72 -12.92 13.93
C ASN A 244 -11.08 -12.43 15.35
N ASP A 245 -10.10 -12.40 16.24
CA ASP A 245 -10.26 -11.87 17.60
C ASP A 245 -10.13 -10.33 17.64
N ALA A 246 -9.64 -9.69 16.56
CA ALA A 246 -9.58 -8.25 16.39
C ALA A 246 -10.71 -7.73 15.48
N ILE A 247 -10.76 -6.40 15.28
CA ILE A 247 -11.75 -5.78 14.39
C ILE A 247 -11.50 -6.23 12.95
N ALA A 248 -12.51 -6.87 12.34
CA ALA A 248 -12.49 -7.19 10.93
C ALA A 248 -13.86 -6.89 10.33
N GLU A 249 -13.88 -6.18 9.20
CA GLU A 249 -15.12 -5.81 8.52
C GLU A 249 -14.96 -5.78 7.02
N GLN A 250 -16.07 -5.86 6.30
CA GLN A 250 -16.10 -5.71 4.85
C GLN A 250 -17.14 -4.68 4.43
N GLN A 251 -16.82 -3.92 3.38
CA GLN A 251 -17.71 -2.96 2.76
C GLN A 251 -17.78 -3.17 1.25
N TYR A 252 -19.01 -3.18 0.71
CA TYR A 252 -19.27 -3.16 -0.72
C TYR A 252 -19.62 -1.75 -1.18
N PHE A 253 -18.97 -1.30 -2.25
CA PHE A 253 -19.13 0.03 -2.85
C PHE A 253 -19.93 -0.10 -4.14
N GLU A 254 -21.24 0.02 -4.04
CA GLU A 254 -22.19 -0.21 -5.16
C GLU A 254 -21.93 0.71 -6.36
N ASN A 255 -21.48 1.94 -6.11
CA ASN A 255 -21.27 2.97 -7.14
C ASN A 255 -19.83 3.05 -7.66
N GLU A 256 -18.93 2.16 -7.17
CA GLU A 256 -17.52 2.14 -7.55
C GLU A 256 -17.19 0.88 -8.34
N THR A 257 -16.28 1.05 -9.30
CA THR A 257 -15.69 -0.06 -10.05
C THR A 257 -14.28 -0.37 -9.51
N HIS A 258 -13.67 -1.46 -10.01
CA HIS A 258 -12.27 -1.80 -9.71
C HIS A 258 -11.30 -0.63 -9.89
N GLY A 259 -11.53 0.21 -10.89
CA GLY A 259 -10.66 1.35 -11.18
C GLY A 259 -10.89 2.59 -10.31
N THR A 260 -12.00 2.67 -9.55
CA THR A 260 -12.37 3.88 -8.81
C THR A 260 -12.50 3.67 -7.30
N VAL A 261 -12.64 2.45 -6.82
CA VAL A 261 -12.92 2.13 -5.41
C VAL A 261 -11.81 2.54 -4.44
N ALA A 262 -10.56 2.64 -4.92
CA ALA A 262 -9.40 2.83 -4.07
C ALA A 262 -9.51 4.04 -3.14
N PHE A 263 -9.95 5.20 -3.63
CA PHE A 263 -10.01 6.43 -2.82
C PHE A 263 -11.01 6.34 -1.67
N LEU A 264 -12.20 5.80 -1.91
CA LEU A 264 -13.20 5.59 -0.86
C LEU A 264 -12.78 4.48 0.11
N ALA A 265 -12.13 3.44 -0.40
CA ALA A 265 -11.57 2.38 0.42
C ALA A 265 -10.45 2.90 1.34
N TRP A 266 -9.57 3.78 0.86
CA TRP A 266 -8.56 4.44 1.69
C TRP A 266 -9.21 5.29 2.77
N TYR A 267 -10.18 6.12 2.39
CA TYR A 267 -10.87 7.00 3.33
C TYR A 267 -11.56 6.22 4.45
N ASN A 268 -12.39 5.23 4.11
CA ASN A 268 -13.12 4.45 5.10
C ASN A 268 -12.20 3.49 5.88
N GLY A 269 -11.32 2.78 5.19
CA GLY A 269 -10.40 1.84 5.81
C GLY A 269 -9.42 2.51 6.78
N LEU A 270 -8.90 3.70 6.45
CA LEU A 270 -8.07 4.45 7.40
C LEU A 270 -8.86 4.85 8.66
N LYS A 271 -10.12 5.24 8.53
CA LYS A 271 -10.96 5.56 9.71
C LYS A 271 -11.19 4.34 10.60
N THR A 272 -11.38 3.16 10.02
CA THR A 272 -11.52 1.92 10.79
C THR A 272 -10.21 1.49 11.44
N LEU A 273 -9.12 1.49 10.66
CA LEU A 273 -7.84 0.92 11.11
C LEU A 273 -6.99 1.89 11.94
N MET A 274 -7.14 3.21 11.73
CA MET A 274 -6.24 4.23 12.26
C MET A 274 -6.94 5.23 13.18
N SER A 275 -8.20 4.96 13.60
CA SER A 275 -8.99 5.85 14.47
C SER A 275 -8.18 6.34 15.66
N THR A 276 -8.35 7.64 16.01
CA THR A 276 -7.81 8.24 17.24
C THR A 276 -8.71 7.97 18.45
N THR A 277 -9.99 7.61 18.21
CA THR A 277 -10.92 7.19 19.27
C THR A 277 -10.86 5.67 19.42
N GLU A 278 -10.49 5.20 20.61
CA GLU A 278 -10.66 3.78 20.99
C GLU A 278 -12.16 3.48 21.06
N HIS A 279 -12.61 2.47 20.31
CA HIS A 279 -13.96 1.91 20.37
C HIS A 279 -14.00 0.71 21.32
#